data_d781cea5221be71238feb863f4ec7af5
#
_entry.id   d781cea5221be71238feb863f4ec7af5
#
_cell.length_a   1.000
_cell.length_b   1.000
_cell.length_c   1.000
_cell.angle_alpha   90.00
_cell.angle_beta   90.00
_cell.angle_gamma   90.00
#
_symmetry.space_group_name_H-M   'P 1'
#
loop_
_entity.id
_entity.type
_entity.pdbx_description
1 polymer ?
#
loop_
_entity_poly.entity_id
_entity_poly.type
_entity_poly.pdbx_seq_one_letter_code
_entity_poly.pdbx_strand_id
1 'polypeptide(L)'
;MATANEPPGMTPAHEPLQRIAPDVKLGRNVRIFSFTNLYGCEIGDDVKIGTFVEIQKGAKIGNRCKISSHTFICEGVILEDEVFVGHNVVFTNDRYPRATAGGRLQTEADWVCIPTVVKRGASIGSGAVLLCGITVGENAMIGAGSVVTRDVPAGATVAGNPARIVKPRAALASAHP
;
A
#
# COMPACT_ATOMS: atom_id res chain seq x y z
N MET A 1 -43.14 32.59 -5.47
CA MET A 1 -41.73 32.36 -5.04
C MET A 1 -41.71 30.99 -4.40
N ALA A 2 -41.21 30.02 -5.12
CA ALA A 2 -41.12 28.63 -4.69
C ALA A 2 -39.82 28.43 -3.96
N THR A 3 -39.88 28.06 -2.69
CA THR A 3 -38.70 27.66 -1.88
C THR A 3 -38.20 26.30 -2.33
N ALA A 4 -36.90 26.24 -2.64
CA ALA A 4 -36.20 25.03 -3.05
C ALA A 4 -36.36 23.93 -2.00
N ASN A 5 -36.81 22.76 -2.47
CA ASN A 5 -36.91 21.52 -1.72
C ASN A 5 -35.50 21.03 -1.36
N GLU A 6 -35.08 21.16 -0.12
CA GLU A 6 -33.98 20.38 0.42
C GLU A 6 -34.39 18.90 0.49
N PRO A 7 -33.55 17.96 0.05
CA PRO A 7 -33.87 16.55 0.16
C PRO A 7 -33.93 16.12 1.63
N PRO A 8 -34.89 15.27 2.01
CA PRO A 8 -35.09 14.87 3.39
C PRO A 8 -33.90 14.04 3.89
N GLY A 9 -33.37 14.49 5.05
CA GLY A 9 -32.68 13.64 6.01
C GLY A 9 -31.43 12.89 5.51
N MET A 10 -30.31 13.60 5.37
CA MET A 10 -29.03 12.89 5.54
C MET A 10 -28.96 12.42 6.99
N THR A 11 -29.00 11.09 7.17
CA THR A 11 -28.66 10.43 8.43
C THR A 11 -27.37 11.05 8.97
N PRO A 12 -27.27 11.37 10.28
CA PRO A 12 -26.04 11.94 10.81
C PRO A 12 -24.87 11.08 10.39
N ALA A 13 -23.84 11.73 9.84
CA ALA A 13 -22.62 11.04 9.43
C ALA A 13 -22.10 10.25 10.63
N HIS A 14 -22.19 8.92 10.56
CA HIS A 14 -21.51 8.07 11.54
C HIS A 14 -20.04 8.43 11.52
N GLU A 15 -19.46 8.65 12.69
CA GLU A 15 -18.01 8.82 12.79
C GLU A 15 -17.33 7.67 12.06
N PRO A 16 -16.32 7.94 11.23
CA PRO A 16 -15.64 6.88 10.52
C PRO A 16 -15.06 5.90 11.52
N LEU A 17 -15.40 4.61 11.39
CA LEU A 17 -14.85 3.53 12.19
C LEU A 17 -13.37 3.34 11.78
N GLN A 18 -12.49 4.14 12.36
CA GLN A 18 -11.05 4.12 12.10
C GLN A 18 -10.32 3.82 13.41
N ARG A 19 -9.28 3.02 13.34
CA ARG A 19 -8.31 2.89 14.41
C ARG A 19 -7.00 3.52 13.97
N ILE A 20 -6.72 4.71 14.47
CA ILE A 20 -5.47 5.42 14.25
C ILE A 20 -4.78 5.56 15.61
N ALA A 21 -3.66 4.85 15.79
CA ALA A 21 -2.91 4.89 17.04
C ALA A 21 -2.24 6.26 17.24
N PRO A 22 -2.02 6.70 18.50
CA PRO A 22 -1.45 8.02 18.79
C PRO A 22 -0.02 8.23 18.25
N ASP A 23 0.69 7.17 17.95
CA ASP A 23 2.06 7.16 17.43
C ASP A 23 2.14 7.28 15.90
N VAL A 24 1.01 7.35 15.22
CA VAL A 24 0.95 7.57 13.76
C VAL A 24 1.27 9.03 13.44
N LYS A 25 2.24 9.25 12.54
CA LYS A 25 2.55 10.57 12.02
C LYS A 25 1.81 10.80 10.71
N LEU A 26 0.91 11.77 10.69
CA LEU A 26 0.14 12.15 9.51
C LEU A 26 0.62 13.48 8.96
N GLY A 27 0.84 13.53 7.65
CA GLY A 27 1.04 14.76 6.90
C GLY A 27 -0.28 15.54 6.71
N ARG A 28 -0.22 16.56 5.86
CA ARG A 28 -1.38 17.41 5.55
C ARG A 28 -2.30 16.75 4.53
N ASN A 29 -3.62 17.04 4.61
CA ASN A 29 -4.64 16.61 3.65
C ASN A 29 -4.72 15.08 3.46
N VAL A 30 -4.37 14.29 4.46
CA VAL A 30 -4.50 12.83 4.41
C VAL A 30 -5.98 12.46 4.50
N ARG A 31 -6.46 11.66 3.53
CA ARG A 31 -7.84 11.16 3.50
C ARG A 31 -7.85 9.69 3.86
N ILE A 32 -8.46 9.34 4.99
CA ILE A 32 -8.53 7.97 5.49
C ILE A 32 -9.99 7.54 5.51
N PHE A 33 -10.31 6.44 4.82
CA PHE A 33 -11.65 5.89 4.78
C PHE A 33 -11.90 4.96 5.98
N SER A 34 -13.15 4.54 6.18
CA SER A 34 -13.58 3.72 7.32
C SER A 34 -12.91 2.35 7.35
N PHE A 35 -12.89 1.72 8.54
CA PHE A 35 -12.35 0.39 8.82
C PHE A 35 -10.85 0.25 8.55
N THR A 36 -10.10 1.32 8.73
CA THR A 36 -8.63 1.28 8.66
C THR A 36 -8.01 1.00 10.02
N ASN A 37 -6.82 0.38 10.03
CA ASN A 37 -6.01 0.16 11.21
C ASN A 37 -4.58 0.67 10.96
N LEU A 38 -4.21 1.78 11.58
CA LEU A 38 -2.92 2.44 11.41
C LEU A 38 -2.22 2.54 12.76
N TYR A 39 -0.97 2.12 12.84
CA TYR A 39 -0.16 2.24 14.05
C TYR A 39 1.34 2.34 13.75
N GLY A 40 2.05 3.20 14.46
CA GLY A 40 3.50 3.37 14.40
C GLY A 40 4.08 3.70 13.02
N CYS A 41 3.26 4.17 12.08
CA CYS A 41 3.66 4.47 10.71
C CYS A 41 3.78 5.98 10.45
N GLU A 42 4.47 6.33 9.37
CA GLU A 42 4.62 7.70 8.90
C GLU A 42 3.93 7.85 7.54
N ILE A 43 3.06 8.85 7.39
CA ILE A 43 2.27 9.09 6.18
C ILE A 43 2.47 10.54 5.76
N GLY A 44 2.90 10.75 4.53
CA GLY A 44 3.17 12.07 3.96
C GLY A 44 1.91 12.87 3.61
N ASP A 45 2.11 13.96 2.89
CA ASP A 45 1.06 14.90 2.49
C ASP A 45 0.21 14.35 1.33
N ASP A 46 -1.07 14.73 1.29
CA ASP A 46 -2.01 14.47 0.18
C ASP A 46 -2.23 12.96 -0.12
N VAL A 47 -2.08 12.10 0.89
CA VAL A 47 -2.26 10.65 0.75
C VAL A 47 -3.73 10.27 0.86
N LYS A 48 -4.15 9.28 0.05
CA LYS A 48 -5.48 8.69 0.11
C LYS A 48 -5.40 7.22 0.50
N ILE A 49 -6.05 6.85 1.61
CA ILE A 49 -6.07 5.49 2.16
C ILE A 49 -7.50 4.95 2.11
N GLY A 50 -7.69 3.86 1.36
CA GLY A 50 -8.97 3.18 1.16
C GLY A 50 -9.45 2.45 2.43
N THR A 51 -10.67 1.94 2.37
CA THR A 51 -11.28 1.18 3.46
C THR A 51 -10.61 -0.19 3.65
N PHE A 52 -10.63 -0.72 4.86
CA PHE A 52 -10.02 -2.01 5.25
C PHE A 52 -8.51 -2.08 4.97
N VAL A 53 -7.82 -0.96 5.04
CA VAL A 53 -6.36 -0.91 4.93
C VAL A 53 -5.74 -1.04 6.30
N GLU A 54 -4.68 -1.86 6.40
CA GLU A 54 -3.80 -1.90 7.56
C GLU A 54 -2.40 -1.41 7.19
N ILE A 55 -1.84 -0.50 7.99
CA ILE A 55 -0.45 -0.03 7.87
C ILE A 55 0.21 -0.15 9.24
N GLN A 56 1.26 -0.94 9.30
CA GLN A 56 1.94 -1.30 10.53
C GLN A 56 3.07 -0.33 10.92
N LYS A 57 3.55 -0.48 12.16
CA LYS A 57 4.68 0.26 12.70
C LYS A 57 5.89 0.22 11.76
N GLY A 58 6.63 1.30 11.69
CA GLY A 58 7.85 1.40 10.86
C GLY A 58 7.62 1.49 9.36
N ALA A 59 6.38 1.35 8.87
CA ALA A 59 6.07 1.61 7.47
C ALA A 59 6.11 3.12 7.17
N LYS A 60 6.60 3.49 5.99
CA LYS A 60 6.70 4.88 5.55
C LYS A 60 6.02 5.06 4.20
N ILE A 61 5.10 6.03 4.14
CA ILE A 61 4.34 6.36 2.94
C ILE A 61 4.68 7.79 2.54
N GLY A 62 5.20 7.96 1.35
CA GLY A 62 5.54 9.27 0.78
C GLY A 62 4.31 10.09 0.42
N ASN A 63 4.55 11.26 -0.16
CA ASN A 63 3.51 12.22 -0.51
C ASN A 63 2.70 11.76 -1.74
N ARG A 64 1.44 12.19 -1.83
CA ARG A 64 0.55 11.97 -2.99
C ARG A 64 0.38 10.49 -3.37
N CYS A 65 0.54 9.59 -2.40
CA CYS A 65 0.28 8.17 -2.60
C CYS A 65 -1.22 7.87 -2.57
N LYS A 66 -1.62 6.85 -3.33
CA LYS A 66 -2.98 6.32 -3.29
C LYS A 66 -2.94 4.84 -2.94
N ILE A 67 -3.49 4.48 -1.79
CA ILE A 67 -3.58 3.10 -1.30
C ILE A 67 -5.04 2.69 -1.38
N SER A 68 -5.33 1.67 -2.18
CA SER A 68 -6.70 1.20 -2.37
C SER A 68 -7.10 0.21 -1.28
N SER A 69 -8.40 -0.08 -1.19
CA SER A 69 -8.99 -0.89 -0.11
C SER A 69 -8.42 -2.31 -0.01
N HIS A 70 -8.49 -2.86 1.20
CA HIS A 70 -8.05 -4.22 1.57
C HIS A 70 -6.53 -4.45 1.37
N THR A 71 -5.74 -3.40 1.35
CA THR A 71 -4.29 -3.49 1.24
C THR A 71 -3.66 -3.66 2.61
N PHE A 72 -2.68 -4.57 2.70
CA PHE A 72 -1.87 -4.79 3.88
C PHE A 72 -0.44 -4.30 3.63
N ILE A 73 0.01 -3.34 4.44
CA ILE A 73 1.36 -2.76 4.40
C ILE A 73 2.03 -3.06 5.73
N CYS A 74 2.91 -4.05 5.75
CA CYS A 74 3.62 -4.50 6.96
C CYS A 74 4.81 -3.59 7.32
N GLU A 75 5.37 -3.83 8.49
CA GLU A 75 6.60 -3.21 8.95
C GLU A 75 7.72 -3.33 7.91
N GLY A 76 8.53 -2.27 7.77
CA GLY A 76 9.68 -2.22 6.85
C GLY A 76 9.33 -1.86 5.41
N VAL A 77 8.07 -1.64 5.07
CA VAL A 77 7.67 -1.17 3.73
C VAL A 77 7.87 0.34 3.63
N ILE A 78 8.55 0.75 2.55
CA ILE A 78 8.75 2.16 2.20
C ILE A 78 8.14 2.40 0.83
N LEU A 79 7.09 3.22 0.77
CA LEU A 79 6.55 3.77 -0.46
C LEU A 79 7.07 5.19 -0.62
N GLU A 80 7.79 5.46 -1.68
CA GLU A 80 8.18 6.83 -2.03
C GLU A 80 6.98 7.63 -2.54
N ASP A 81 7.19 8.87 -3.00
CA ASP A 81 6.12 9.75 -3.47
C ASP A 81 5.38 9.17 -4.69
N GLU A 82 4.10 9.53 -4.82
CA GLU A 82 3.30 9.27 -6.03
C GLU A 82 3.08 7.79 -6.36
N VAL A 83 3.25 6.91 -5.37
CA VAL A 83 3.01 5.47 -5.55
C VAL A 83 1.52 5.17 -5.55
N PHE A 84 1.09 4.39 -6.54
CA PHE A 84 -0.26 3.81 -6.59
C PHE A 84 -0.23 2.35 -6.10
N VAL A 85 -1.09 2.03 -5.14
CA VAL A 85 -1.29 0.65 -4.64
C VAL A 85 -2.74 0.26 -4.90
N GLY A 86 -2.93 -0.78 -5.69
CA GLY A 86 -4.23 -1.35 -6.04
C GLY A 86 -4.93 -2.02 -4.86
N HIS A 87 -6.12 -2.55 -5.10
CA HIS A 87 -6.90 -3.26 -4.08
C HIS A 87 -6.27 -4.61 -3.73
N ASN A 88 -6.42 -5.07 -2.50
CA ASN A 88 -5.93 -6.39 -2.05
C ASN A 88 -4.43 -6.63 -2.30
N VAL A 89 -3.62 -5.59 -2.27
CA VAL A 89 -2.17 -5.76 -2.36
C VAL A 89 -1.63 -6.18 -0.99
N VAL A 90 -0.71 -7.16 -1.00
CA VAL A 90 -0.10 -7.68 0.22
C VAL A 90 1.42 -7.56 0.12
N PHE A 91 2.02 -6.94 1.13
CA PHE A 91 3.46 -6.96 1.34
C PHE A 91 3.82 -7.99 2.41
N THR A 92 4.96 -8.63 2.27
CA THR A 92 5.56 -9.49 3.31
C THR A 92 6.85 -8.86 3.83
N ASN A 93 7.26 -9.22 5.04
CA ASN A 93 8.49 -8.71 5.67
C ASN A 93 9.34 -9.79 6.33
N ASP A 94 8.89 -11.04 6.28
CA ASP A 94 9.64 -12.21 6.71
C ASP A 94 9.74 -13.19 5.53
N ARG A 95 10.95 -13.67 5.24
CA ARG A 95 11.22 -14.61 4.14
C ARG A 95 10.86 -16.05 4.50
N TYR A 96 10.96 -16.39 5.78
CA TYR A 96 10.76 -17.74 6.29
C TYR A 96 9.90 -17.75 7.55
N PRO A 97 8.64 -17.26 7.46
CA PRO A 97 7.79 -17.07 8.61
C PRO A 97 7.53 -18.38 9.36
N ARG A 98 7.57 -18.31 10.68
CA ARG A 98 7.24 -19.40 11.57
C ARG A 98 6.32 -18.88 12.67
N ALA A 99 5.41 -19.72 13.13
CA ALA A 99 4.56 -19.39 14.27
C ALA A 99 5.30 -19.52 15.61
N THR A 100 6.28 -20.43 15.66
CA THR A 100 6.97 -20.77 16.92
C THR A 100 8.48 -20.81 16.77
N ALA A 101 9.17 -20.53 17.87
CA ALA A 101 10.61 -20.74 18.03
C ALA A 101 10.83 -21.43 19.39
N GLY A 102 11.58 -22.54 19.42
CA GLY A 102 11.86 -23.31 20.64
C GLY A 102 10.61 -23.76 21.42
N GLY A 103 9.52 -24.10 20.72
CA GLY A 103 8.28 -24.59 21.33
C GLY A 103 7.37 -23.50 21.92
N ARG A 104 7.69 -22.21 21.79
CA ARG A 104 6.85 -21.07 22.16
C ARG A 104 6.48 -20.22 20.95
N LEU A 105 5.45 -19.39 21.06
CA LEU A 105 5.16 -18.38 20.03
C LEU A 105 6.39 -17.50 19.80
N GLN A 106 6.65 -17.17 18.52
CA GLN A 106 7.69 -16.21 18.16
C GLN A 106 7.42 -14.84 18.76
N THR A 107 8.50 -14.15 19.08
CA THR A 107 8.54 -12.75 19.48
C THR A 107 9.30 -11.94 18.43
N GLU A 108 9.37 -10.63 18.56
CA GLU A 108 10.14 -9.75 17.68
C GLU A 108 11.64 -10.10 17.62
N ALA A 109 12.18 -10.76 18.65
CA ALA A 109 13.59 -11.18 18.69
C ALA A 109 13.89 -12.46 17.87
N ASP A 110 12.87 -13.16 17.41
CA ASP A 110 13.02 -14.48 16.77
C ASP A 110 13.06 -14.40 15.23
N TRP A 111 12.87 -13.22 14.65
CA TRP A 111 12.85 -13.02 13.22
C TRP A 111 13.46 -11.66 12.83
N VAL A 112 13.72 -11.47 11.54
CA VAL A 112 14.33 -10.23 11.03
C VAL A 112 13.39 -9.61 10.01
N CYS A 113 12.99 -8.37 10.26
CA CYS A 113 12.22 -7.58 9.30
C CYS A 113 13.09 -7.25 8.09
N ILE A 114 12.67 -7.71 6.92
CA ILE A 114 13.37 -7.45 5.65
C ILE A 114 12.57 -6.38 4.88
N PRO A 115 13.13 -5.18 4.70
CA PRO A 115 12.39 -4.07 4.10
C PRO A 115 12.11 -4.28 2.62
N THR A 116 11.04 -3.67 2.15
CA THR A 116 10.67 -3.55 0.72
C THR A 116 10.53 -2.09 0.35
N VAL A 117 11.14 -1.69 -0.76
CA VAL A 117 11.11 -0.29 -1.23
C VAL A 117 10.36 -0.20 -2.54
N VAL A 118 9.36 0.67 -2.59
CA VAL A 118 8.65 1.03 -3.82
C VAL A 118 9.01 2.47 -4.18
N LYS A 119 9.70 2.62 -5.28
CA LYS A 119 10.22 3.90 -5.75
C LYS A 119 9.13 4.78 -6.34
N ARG A 120 9.44 6.07 -6.41
CA ARG A 120 8.54 7.12 -6.86
C ARG A 120 7.77 6.75 -8.14
N GLY A 121 6.47 7.07 -8.17
CA GLY A 121 5.62 6.93 -9.35
C GLY A 121 5.33 5.48 -9.77
N ALA A 122 5.79 4.48 -9.01
CA ALA A 122 5.46 3.09 -9.32
C ALA A 122 3.98 2.80 -9.08
N SER A 123 3.45 1.85 -9.86
CA SER A 123 2.05 1.42 -9.78
C SER A 123 1.96 -0.07 -9.55
N ILE A 124 1.21 -0.46 -8.51
CA ILE A 124 1.01 -1.86 -8.13
C ILE A 124 -0.43 -2.25 -8.41
N GLY A 125 -0.63 -3.21 -9.31
CA GLY A 125 -1.95 -3.72 -9.68
C GLY A 125 -2.63 -4.47 -8.54
N SER A 126 -3.97 -4.48 -8.57
CA SER A 126 -4.79 -5.12 -7.55
C SER A 126 -4.47 -6.60 -7.39
N GLY A 127 -4.49 -7.10 -6.16
CA GLY A 127 -4.22 -8.50 -5.83
C GLY A 127 -2.76 -8.92 -5.97
N ALA A 128 -1.84 -8.00 -6.19
CA ALA A 128 -0.43 -8.33 -6.23
C ALA A 128 0.13 -8.66 -4.84
N VAL A 129 1.07 -9.62 -4.80
CA VAL A 129 1.83 -9.98 -3.60
C VAL A 129 3.30 -9.63 -3.83
N LEU A 130 3.89 -8.87 -2.91
CA LEU A 130 5.30 -8.49 -2.96
C LEU A 130 6.06 -9.20 -1.86
N LEU A 131 7.04 -10.01 -2.23
CA LEU A 131 7.94 -10.63 -1.26
C LEU A 131 8.89 -9.57 -0.68
N CYS A 132 9.35 -9.82 0.54
CA CYS A 132 10.30 -8.94 1.21
C CYS A 132 11.68 -8.89 0.54
N GLY A 133 12.40 -7.82 0.78
CA GLY A 133 13.79 -7.63 0.32
C GLY A 133 13.89 -7.27 -1.15
N ILE A 134 12.83 -6.72 -1.76
CA ILE A 134 12.84 -6.28 -3.14
C ILE A 134 12.71 -4.77 -3.26
N THR A 135 13.20 -4.25 -4.37
CA THR A 135 12.99 -2.88 -4.80
C THR A 135 12.13 -2.86 -6.06
N VAL A 136 11.00 -2.15 -6.01
CA VAL A 136 10.23 -1.79 -7.20
C VAL A 136 10.75 -0.45 -7.70
N GLY A 137 11.34 -0.45 -8.90
CA GLY A 137 11.99 0.71 -9.48
C GLY A 137 11.04 1.87 -9.80
N GLU A 138 11.63 3.04 -9.99
CA GLU A 138 10.89 4.27 -10.29
C GLU A 138 9.99 4.10 -11.52
N ASN A 139 8.74 4.55 -11.41
CA ASN A 139 7.74 4.45 -12.49
C ASN A 139 7.49 3.02 -13.01
N ALA A 140 7.91 1.98 -12.32
CA ALA A 140 7.60 0.61 -12.69
C ALA A 140 6.10 0.30 -12.56
N MET A 141 5.63 -0.70 -13.30
CA MET A 141 4.25 -1.16 -13.24
C MET A 141 4.18 -2.64 -12.93
N ILE A 142 3.42 -3.01 -11.91
CA ILE A 142 3.15 -4.40 -11.53
C ILE A 142 1.72 -4.74 -11.96
N GLY A 143 1.57 -5.75 -12.80
CA GLY A 143 0.28 -6.25 -13.25
C GLY A 143 -0.57 -6.78 -12.09
N ALA A 144 -1.89 -6.70 -12.22
CA ALA A 144 -2.81 -7.25 -11.21
C ALA A 144 -2.60 -8.77 -11.02
N GLY A 145 -2.76 -9.24 -9.78
CA GLY A 145 -2.58 -10.66 -9.41
C GLY A 145 -1.14 -11.18 -9.50
N SER A 146 -0.16 -10.32 -9.65
CA SER A 146 1.24 -10.73 -9.77
C SER A 146 1.88 -11.11 -8.43
N VAL A 147 2.78 -12.09 -8.44
CA VAL A 147 3.65 -12.40 -7.30
C VAL A 147 5.07 -11.92 -7.61
N VAL A 148 5.47 -10.81 -7.00
CA VAL A 148 6.78 -10.18 -7.23
C VAL A 148 7.80 -10.78 -6.29
N THR A 149 8.76 -11.50 -6.85
CA THR A 149 9.77 -12.27 -6.09
C THR A 149 11.18 -11.72 -6.22
N ARG A 150 11.39 -10.67 -7.01
CA ARG A 150 12.69 -10.05 -7.32
C ARG A 150 12.50 -8.57 -7.60
N ASP A 151 13.60 -7.83 -7.59
CA ASP A 151 13.61 -6.42 -7.97
C ASP A 151 12.97 -6.20 -9.35
N VAL A 152 12.25 -5.09 -9.45
CA VAL A 152 11.63 -4.62 -10.69
C VAL A 152 12.40 -3.40 -11.19
N PRO A 153 12.99 -3.46 -12.39
CA PRO A 153 13.71 -2.30 -12.93
C PRO A 153 12.84 -1.06 -13.10
N ALA A 154 13.44 0.12 -13.01
CA ALA A 154 12.75 1.37 -13.26
C ALA A 154 12.07 1.37 -14.65
N GLY A 155 10.83 1.85 -14.71
CA GLY A 155 10.02 1.91 -15.92
C GLY A 155 9.59 0.56 -16.50
N ALA A 156 9.99 -0.56 -15.91
CA ALA A 156 9.57 -1.87 -16.41
C ALA A 156 8.11 -2.18 -16.05
N THR A 157 7.45 -2.96 -16.89
CA THR A 157 6.17 -3.60 -16.58
C THR A 157 6.40 -5.08 -16.34
N VAL A 158 5.96 -5.57 -15.18
CA VAL A 158 6.04 -6.98 -14.81
C VAL A 158 4.65 -7.55 -14.53
N ALA A 159 4.45 -8.83 -14.83
CA ALA A 159 3.20 -9.52 -14.55
C ALA A 159 3.41 -11.03 -14.35
N GLY A 160 2.44 -11.68 -13.70
CA GLY A 160 2.37 -13.14 -13.53
C GLY A 160 2.85 -13.65 -12.18
N ASN A 161 2.84 -14.98 -12.01
CA ASN A 161 3.29 -15.69 -10.82
C ASN A 161 4.28 -16.81 -11.22
N PRO A 162 5.59 -16.66 -10.91
CA PRO A 162 6.22 -15.44 -10.44
C PRO A 162 6.24 -14.34 -11.53
N ALA A 163 6.23 -13.07 -11.11
CA ALA A 163 6.22 -11.94 -12.04
C ALA A 163 7.47 -11.91 -12.94
N ARG A 164 7.25 -11.60 -14.23
CA ARG A 164 8.30 -11.45 -15.24
C ARG A 164 8.07 -10.16 -16.03
N ILE A 165 9.13 -9.59 -16.58
CA ILE A 165 9.03 -8.42 -17.45
C ILE A 165 8.22 -8.80 -18.69
N VAL A 166 7.12 -8.08 -18.93
CA VAL A 166 6.22 -8.30 -20.07
C VAL A 166 6.36 -7.22 -21.13
N LYS A 167 6.70 -5.98 -20.74
CA LYS A 167 7.00 -4.86 -21.66
C LYS A 167 7.93 -3.84 -21.01
N PRO A 168 8.89 -3.27 -21.73
CA PRO A 168 9.56 -2.02 -21.37
C PRO A 168 8.55 -0.86 -21.56
N ARG A 169 8.52 0.11 -20.62
CA ARG A 169 7.53 1.22 -20.62
C ARG A 169 7.57 2.13 -21.87
N ALA A 170 8.67 2.18 -22.61
CA ALA A 170 8.78 3.00 -23.82
C ALA A 170 7.63 2.79 -24.84
N ALA A 171 6.90 1.67 -24.73
CA ALA A 171 5.78 1.34 -25.61
C ALA A 171 4.40 1.84 -25.14
N LEU A 172 4.28 2.46 -23.95
CA LEU A 172 2.98 2.86 -23.37
C LEU A 172 2.73 4.37 -23.39
N ALA A 173 3.71 5.18 -23.77
CA ALA A 173 3.58 6.66 -23.76
C ALA A 173 2.59 7.22 -24.79
N SER A 174 2.03 6.39 -25.67
CA SER A 174 1.11 6.80 -26.75
C SER A 174 -0.33 6.30 -26.60
N ALA A 175 -0.72 5.73 -25.46
CA ALA A 175 -2.01 5.04 -25.31
C ALA A 175 -3.02 5.73 -24.37
N HIS A 176 -2.84 7.01 -24.07
CA HIS A 176 -3.90 7.80 -23.44
C HIS A 176 -4.44 8.81 -24.43
N PRO A 177 -5.76 8.76 -24.73
CA PRO A 177 -6.42 9.77 -25.56
C PRO A 177 -6.47 11.11 -24.86
#